data_086da0e38033a152db8b6beb1c6309c4
#
_entry.id   086da0e38033a152db8b6beb1c6309c4
#
_cell.length_a   1.000
_cell.length_b   1.000
_cell.length_c   1.000
_cell.angle_alpha   90.00
_cell.angle_beta   90.00
_cell.angle_gamma   90.00
#
_symmetry.space_group_name_H-M   'P 1'
#
loop_
_entity.id
_entity.type
_entity.pdbx_description
1 polymer ?
#
loop_
_entity_poly.entity_id
_entity_poly.type
_entity_poly.pdbx_seq_one_letter_code
_entity_poly.pdbx_strand_id
1 'polypeptide(L)'
;MKPVIALVGRPNVGKSTLFNRLTKTRDAIVADYAGLTRDRHYGHGKQGKYEYIVIDTGGFEPDATSGIYKEMAKQTRQAVAEADVVVFVVDARAGVSAQDHEIANYLRRLGKPCVLVANKAEGMTQGVQLGEFFELGLGEVFPVSAAHGQGIRSLVEVSLDPLNLPDVDDEGAEQDPTVIKLAVAGRPNVGKSTLINTWLGEERLVAFDMPGTTRDAISVPFERNGQKFELVDTAGLRRKGKVFEAIEKFSVVKTLQAIESASVVLLLIDATQGVTDQDAHIAGYILESGRAVVIAVNKWDAVDEYQRELVKRSMETRMGFLKFAAIHWISAQKRQGLGPVWDSIAQAHRAANCKMPTPVLTRLLLEAVQFQTPKKTGMYRPKLRYAHQGGMNPPIIVVHGNSLEHVTEAYKRFLEGRFRKEFDLVGTPLRIEMKTSQNPYSGKDDD
;
A
#
# COMPACT_ATOMS: atom_id res chain seq x y z
N MET A 1 1.55 4.73 -13.92
CA MET A 1 1.97 4.34 -12.54
C MET A 1 1.58 5.44 -11.58
N LYS A 2 1.20 5.10 -10.33
CA LYS A 2 0.89 6.14 -9.33
C LYS A 2 2.13 6.94 -8.98
N PRO A 3 2.05 8.28 -8.90
CA PRO A 3 3.17 9.14 -8.53
C PRO A 3 3.54 8.94 -7.06
N VAL A 4 4.80 9.20 -6.75
CA VAL A 4 5.37 9.00 -5.42
C VAL A 4 5.84 10.33 -4.84
N ILE A 5 5.31 10.67 -3.67
CA ILE A 5 5.64 11.85 -2.87
C ILE A 5 6.55 11.44 -1.71
N ALA A 6 7.75 11.98 -1.62
CA ALA A 6 8.63 11.79 -0.47
C ALA A 6 8.55 12.99 0.48
N LEU A 7 8.21 12.74 1.74
CA LEU A 7 8.24 13.76 2.81
C LEU A 7 9.63 13.83 3.40
N VAL A 8 10.28 15.00 3.32
CA VAL A 8 11.63 15.25 3.83
C VAL A 8 11.60 16.43 4.80
N GLY A 9 12.47 16.44 5.78
CA GLY A 9 12.59 17.54 6.75
C GLY A 9 13.24 17.05 8.05
N ARG A 10 13.68 18.00 8.87
CA ARG A 10 14.27 17.70 10.19
C ARG A 10 13.29 17.00 11.13
N PRO A 11 13.73 16.37 12.21
CA PRO A 11 12.85 15.80 13.22
C PRO A 11 11.86 16.83 13.78
N ASN A 12 10.66 16.39 14.17
CA ASN A 12 9.61 17.17 14.85
C ASN A 12 8.94 18.31 14.05
N VAL A 13 9.21 18.45 12.74
CA VAL A 13 8.47 19.43 11.89
C VAL A 13 7.04 18.98 11.55
N GLY A 14 6.65 17.76 11.96
CA GLY A 14 5.30 17.25 11.77
C GLY A 14 5.12 16.40 10.51
N LYS A 15 6.19 15.81 9.95
CA LYS A 15 6.12 14.91 8.78
C LYS A 15 5.16 13.75 8.98
N SER A 16 5.23 13.04 10.10
CA SER A 16 4.35 11.90 10.37
C SER A 16 2.89 12.32 10.56
N THR A 17 2.63 13.54 11.06
CA THR A 17 1.29 14.09 11.11
C THR A 17 0.78 14.39 9.70
N LEU A 18 1.63 14.98 8.85
CA LEU A 18 1.33 15.24 7.44
C LEU A 18 1.13 13.94 6.66
N PHE A 19 2.01 12.95 6.86
CA PHE A 19 1.87 11.62 6.29
C PHE A 19 0.51 11.00 6.62
N ASN A 20 0.15 11.01 7.90
CA ASN A 20 -1.15 10.49 8.34
C ASN A 20 -2.34 11.24 7.70
N ARG A 21 -2.21 12.53 7.42
CA ARG A 21 -3.26 13.31 6.72
C ARG A 21 -3.34 12.98 5.24
N LEU A 22 -2.20 12.84 4.59
CA LEU A 22 -2.12 12.50 3.16
C LEU A 22 -2.60 11.07 2.86
N THR A 23 -2.39 10.14 3.80
CA THR A 23 -2.77 8.73 3.67
C THR A 23 -4.12 8.39 4.30
N LYS A 24 -4.67 9.28 5.15
CA LYS A 24 -6.03 9.14 5.71
C LYS A 24 -7.07 9.58 4.67
N THR A 25 -7.38 8.70 3.74
CA THR A 25 -8.68 8.76 3.08
C THR A 25 -9.74 8.22 4.04
N ARG A 26 -11.00 8.69 3.95
CA ARG A 26 -12.14 8.17 4.74
C ARG A 26 -12.34 6.66 4.59
N ASP A 27 -11.71 6.07 3.58
CA ASP A 27 -11.77 4.67 3.21
C ASP A 27 -10.54 3.85 3.65
N ALA A 28 -9.57 4.47 4.34
CA ALA A 28 -8.42 3.76 4.86
C ALA A 28 -8.88 2.80 5.96
N ILE A 29 -8.75 1.53 5.71
CA ILE A 29 -8.93 0.49 6.72
C ILE A 29 -7.79 0.67 7.74
N VAL A 30 -8.04 1.48 8.75
CA VAL A 30 -7.27 1.40 9.98
C VAL A 30 -7.86 0.25 10.78
N ALA A 31 -7.61 -0.97 10.35
CA ALA A 31 -7.78 -2.09 11.23
C ALA A 31 -6.57 -2.07 12.17
N ASP A 32 -6.81 -1.92 13.47
CA ASP A 32 -5.82 -2.20 14.51
C ASP A 32 -5.53 -3.70 14.50
N TYR A 33 -4.76 -4.15 13.52
CA TYR A 33 -4.21 -5.50 13.53
C TYR A 33 -2.99 -5.50 14.43
N ALA A 34 -3.06 -6.31 15.48
CA ALA A 34 -1.91 -6.59 16.33
C ALA A 34 -0.78 -7.16 15.46
N GLY A 35 0.38 -6.49 15.44
CA GLY A 35 1.54 -6.87 14.62
C GLY A 35 1.93 -5.87 13.52
N LEU A 36 1.05 -4.93 13.15
CA LEU A 36 1.42 -3.77 12.34
C LEU A 36 2.00 -2.70 13.27
N THR A 37 3.31 -2.48 13.21
CA THR A 37 3.96 -1.42 13.98
C THR A 37 3.49 -0.05 13.48
N ARG A 38 3.34 0.93 14.39
CA ARG A 38 2.91 2.29 14.09
C ARG A 38 3.89 3.11 13.25
N ASP A 39 5.10 2.64 13.05
CA ASP A 39 6.15 3.30 12.27
C ASP A 39 6.03 2.94 10.79
N ARG A 40 5.03 3.54 10.13
CA ARG A 40 4.82 3.38 8.70
C ARG A 40 5.67 4.40 7.95
N HIS A 41 6.56 3.92 7.10
CA HIS A 41 7.39 4.77 6.26
C HIS A 41 6.77 5.04 4.89
N TYR A 42 5.67 4.36 4.51
CA TYR A 42 4.97 4.53 3.22
C TYR A 42 3.49 4.19 3.33
N GLY A 43 2.68 4.88 2.53
CA GLY A 43 1.23 4.68 2.51
C GLY A 43 0.60 5.14 1.21
N HIS A 44 -0.61 4.67 0.98
CA HIS A 44 -1.43 5.08 -0.16
C HIS A 44 -2.27 6.31 0.21
N GLY A 45 -2.32 7.29 -0.69
CA GLY A 45 -3.15 8.49 -0.56
C GLY A 45 -4.08 8.66 -1.76
N LYS A 46 -5.26 9.23 -1.47
CA LYS A 46 -6.22 9.67 -2.48
C LYS A 46 -6.77 11.03 -2.08
N GLN A 47 -6.62 12.03 -2.94
CA GLN A 47 -7.13 13.38 -2.71
C GLN A 47 -7.67 13.96 -4.01
N GLY A 48 -8.99 14.19 -4.08
CA GLY A 48 -9.64 14.61 -5.32
C GLY A 48 -9.47 13.57 -6.43
N LYS A 49 -8.95 14.01 -7.57
CA LYS A 49 -8.64 13.15 -8.74
C LYS A 49 -7.31 12.41 -8.63
N TYR A 50 -6.48 12.71 -7.63
CA TYR A 50 -5.13 12.15 -7.50
C TYR A 50 -5.11 10.94 -6.60
N GLU A 51 -4.49 9.87 -7.10
CA GLU A 51 -4.05 8.71 -6.32
C GLU A 51 -2.52 8.66 -6.34
N TYR A 52 -1.90 8.53 -5.17
CA TYR A 52 -0.46 8.64 -5.01
C TYR A 52 0.08 7.77 -3.87
N ILE A 53 1.37 7.54 -3.88
CA ILE A 53 2.11 6.89 -2.80
C ILE A 53 2.85 7.96 -2.01
N VAL A 54 2.80 7.91 -0.68
CA VAL A 54 3.56 8.79 0.20
C VAL A 54 4.63 8.00 0.93
N ILE A 55 5.84 8.53 1.00
CA ILE A 55 6.95 7.97 1.76
C ILE A 55 7.32 8.96 2.88
N ASP A 56 7.21 8.52 4.14
CA ASP A 56 7.79 9.27 5.27
C ASP A 56 9.24 8.83 5.46
N THR A 57 10.17 9.74 5.27
CA THR A 57 11.60 9.46 5.40
C THR A 57 12.11 9.50 6.84
N GLY A 58 11.22 9.68 7.83
CA GLY A 58 11.62 9.89 9.21
C GLY A 58 12.34 11.24 9.41
N GLY A 59 13.23 11.33 10.38
CA GLY A 59 14.13 12.48 10.51
C GLY A 59 15.32 12.33 9.56
N PHE A 60 15.43 13.18 8.55
CA PHE A 60 16.55 13.15 7.61
C PHE A 60 17.75 13.90 8.19
N GLU A 61 18.84 13.18 8.44
CA GLU A 61 20.14 13.75 8.81
C GLU A 61 21.15 13.44 7.69
N PRO A 62 21.50 14.43 6.84
CA PRO A 62 22.37 14.21 5.68
C PRO A 62 23.76 13.70 6.03
N ASP A 63 24.31 14.09 7.18
CA ASP A 63 25.70 13.87 7.59
C ASP A 63 25.90 12.82 8.69
N ALA A 64 24.93 11.90 8.87
CA ALA A 64 25.09 10.82 9.83
C ALA A 64 26.30 9.94 9.47
N THR A 65 27.35 9.98 10.31
CA THR A 65 28.68 9.38 10.03
C THR A 65 28.87 8.01 10.65
N SER A 66 27.97 7.49 11.50
CA SER A 66 28.18 6.25 12.25
C SER A 66 26.99 5.29 12.28
N GLY A 67 27.30 4.00 12.14
CA GLY A 67 26.43 2.87 12.48
C GLY A 67 25.08 2.78 11.76
N ILE A 68 24.05 2.50 12.51
CA ILE A 68 22.64 2.32 12.04
C ILE A 68 22.12 3.58 11.35
N TYR A 69 22.48 4.76 11.80
CA TYR A 69 22.05 6.04 11.21
C TYR A 69 22.57 6.25 9.78
N LYS A 70 23.77 5.73 9.46
CA LYS A 70 24.33 5.79 8.10
C LYS A 70 23.54 4.95 7.12
N GLU A 71 23.08 3.78 7.52
CA GLU A 71 22.27 2.90 6.69
C GLU A 71 20.85 3.49 6.48
N MET A 72 20.25 4.05 7.52
CA MET A 72 18.97 4.76 7.43
C MET A 72 19.06 5.98 6.49
N ALA A 73 20.12 6.78 6.62
CA ALA A 73 20.35 7.93 5.74
C ALA A 73 20.56 7.50 4.27
N LYS A 74 21.14 6.34 4.01
CA LYS A 74 21.30 5.79 2.66
C LYS A 74 19.97 5.37 2.06
N GLN A 75 19.12 4.68 2.82
CA GLN A 75 17.79 4.27 2.37
C GLN A 75 16.90 5.50 2.11
N THR A 76 16.93 6.49 2.99
CA THR A 76 16.23 7.76 2.83
C THR A 76 16.65 8.50 1.56
N ARG A 77 17.97 8.64 1.32
CA ARG A 77 18.50 9.25 0.08
C ARG A 77 18.03 8.51 -1.16
N GLN A 78 17.97 7.20 -1.10
CA GLN A 78 17.47 6.40 -2.22
C GLN A 78 15.98 6.62 -2.46
N ALA A 79 15.15 6.62 -1.42
CA ALA A 79 13.73 6.89 -1.52
C ALA A 79 13.45 8.28 -2.10
N VAL A 80 14.18 9.31 -1.66
CA VAL A 80 14.09 10.68 -2.19
C VAL A 80 14.54 10.73 -3.67
N ALA A 81 15.61 10.02 -4.03
CA ALA A 81 16.10 9.96 -5.40
C ALA A 81 15.10 9.25 -6.34
N GLU A 82 14.29 8.35 -5.87
CA GLU A 82 13.33 7.58 -6.65
C GLU A 82 11.92 8.19 -6.67
N ALA A 83 11.58 9.07 -5.72
CA ALA A 83 10.30 9.77 -5.69
C ALA A 83 10.11 10.69 -6.91
N ASP A 84 8.88 10.87 -7.35
CA ASP A 84 8.54 11.77 -8.46
C ASP A 84 8.53 13.24 -7.99
N VAL A 85 8.11 13.48 -6.76
CA VAL A 85 8.06 14.79 -6.11
C VAL A 85 8.58 14.68 -4.68
N VAL A 86 9.31 15.70 -4.23
CA VAL A 86 9.75 15.86 -2.85
C VAL A 86 8.94 16.98 -2.19
N VAL A 87 8.34 16.68 -1.04
CA VAL A 87 7.71 17.67 -0.16
C VAL A 87 8.66 17.94 0.99
N PHE A 88 9.32 19.08 0.97
CA PHE A 88 10.22 19.51 2.03
C PHE A 88 9.44 20.26 3.11
N VAL A 89 9.35 19.66 4.29
CA VAL A 89 8.55 20.15 5.41
C VAL A 89 9.44 20.88 6.40
N VAL A 90 9.13 22.15 6.66
CA VAL A 90 9.75 22.98 7.70
C VAL A 90 8.72 23.39 8.75
N ASP A 91 9.16 23.85 9.91
CA ASP A 91 8.29 24.27 11.02
C ASP A 91 8.10 25.80 10.96
N ALA A 92 6.90 26.25 10.61
CA ALA A 92 6.57 27.67 10.49
C ALA A 92 6.75 28.46 11.78
N ARG A 93 6.65 27.81 12.94
CA ARG A 93 6.79 28.46 14.25
C ARG A 93 8.23 28.53 14.75
N ALA A 94 9.05 27.54 14.36
CA ALA A 94 10.42 27.47 14.82
C ALA A 94 11.40 28.27 13.96
N GLY A 95 10.95 28.71 12.77
CA GLY A 95 11.78 29.42 11.81
C GLY A 95 12.80 28.51 11.11
N VAL A 96 13.64 29.11 10.26
CA VAL A 96 14.68 28.43 9.50
C VAL A 96 15.85 28.04 10.41
N SER A 97 16.35 26.84 10.24
CA SER A 97 17.52 26.31 10.97
C SER A 97 18.67 25.95 10.03
N ALA A 98 19.89 25.82 10.57
CA ALA A 98 21.05 25.36 9.81
C ALA A 98 20.80 24.01 9.14
N GLN A 99 20.09 23.09 9.81
CA GLN A 99 19.73 21.79 9.26
C GLN A 99 18.76 21.90 8.06
N ASP A 100 17.84 22.88 8.07
CA ASP A 100 16.96 23.13 6.94
C ASP A 100 17.75 23.61 5.71
N HIS A 101 18.80 24.44 5.91
CA HIS A 101 19.73 24.84 4.84
C HIS A 101 20.51 23.66 4.25
N GLU A 102 20.98 22.75 5.09
CA GLU A 102 21.71 21.54 4.63
C GLU A 102 20.79 20.65 3.76
N ILE A 103 19.57 20.42 4.22
CA ILE A 103 18.56 19.66 3.48
C ILE A 103 18.21 20.37 2.18
N ALA A 104 17.95 21.69 2.20
CA ALA A 104 17.65 22.48 1.00
C ALA A 104 18.79 22.41 -0.03
N ASN A 105 20.06 22.53 0.42
CA ASN A 105 21.24 22.38 -0.44
C ASN A 105 21.31 20.98 -1.10
N TYR A 106 20.99 19.94 -0.34
CA TYR A 106 20.91 18.57 -0.88
C TYR A 106 19.81 18.44 -1.94
N LEU A 107 18.61 18.92 -1.66
CA LEU A 107 17.47 18.84 -2.58
C LEU A 107 17.70 19.63 -3.87
N ARG A 108 18.29 20.83 -3.80
CA ARG A 108 18.67 21.61 -4.99
C ARG A 108 19.65 20.88 -5.90
N ARG A 109 20.62 20.15 -5.33
CA ARG A 109 21.59 19.35 -6.11
C ARG A 109 20.94 18.16 -6.82
N LEU A 110 19.82 17.64 -6.28
CA LEU A 110 19.10 16.54 -6.91
C LEU A 110 18.32 16.96 -8.14
N GLY A 111 17.97 18.24 -8.29
CA GLY A 111 17.25 18.79 -9.45
C GLY A 111 15.84 18.19 -9.64
N LYS A 112 15.23 17.64 -8.58
CA LYS A 112 13.88 17.07 -8.62
C LYS A 112 12.81 18.10 -8.30
N PRO A 113 11.56 17.92 -8.81
CA PRO A 113 10.42 18.70 -8.37
C PRO A 113 10.35 18.70 -6.84
N CYS A 114 10.39 19.88 -6.25
CA CYS A 114 10.37 20.04 -4.80
C CYS A 114 9.36 21.13 -4.41
N VAL A 115 8.48 20.82 -3.47
CA VAL A 115 7.52 21.77 -2.89
C VAL A 115 7.95 22.06 -1.46
N LEU A 116 8.22 23.32 -1.14
CA LEU A 116 8.58 23.76 0.22
C LEU A 116 7.30 24.02 1.01
N VAL A 117 7.16 23.33 2.13
CA VAL A 117 5.96 23.35 2.97
C VAL A 117 6.28 23.85 4.37
N ALA A 118 5.70 24.96 4.75
CA ALA A 118 5.73 25.47 6.13
C ALA A 118 4.54 24.89 6.91
N ASN A 119 4.82 23.87 7.73
CA ASN A 119 3.81 23.22 8.58
C ASN A 119 3.64 23.96 9.90
N LYS A 120 2.54 23.72 10.60
CA LYS A 120 2.12 24.41 11.84
C LYS A 120 1.81 25.90 11.59
N ALA A 121 1.34 26.23 10.40
CA ALA A 121 1.04 27.59 9.96
C ALA A 121 -0.37 28.07 10.34
N GLU A 122 -1.05 27.39 11.27
CA GLU A 122 -2.38 27.82 11.74
C GLU A 122 -2.33 29.21 12.36
N GLY A 123 -3.22 30.10 11.87
CA GLY A 123 -3.31 31.48 12.30
C GLY A 123 -2.24 32.43 11.73
N MET A 124 -1.37 31.94 10.83
CA MET A 124 -0.39 32.78 10.15
C MET A 124 -0.98 33.39 8.87
N THR A 125 -0.79 34.66 8.65
CA THR A 125 -1.13 35.34 7.40
C THR A 125 -0.02 35.14 6.38
N GLN A 126 -0.38 34.76 5.16
CA GLN A 126 0.58 34.59 4.05
C GLN A 126 1.31 35.93 3.82
N GLY A 127 2.62 35.86 3.70
CA GLY A 127 3.47 36.94 3.20
C GLY A 127 4.58 37.38 4.17
N VAL A 128 4.28 37.88 5.34
CA VAL A 128 5.30 38.47 6.23
C VAL A 128 5.96 37.42 7.13
N GLN A 129 5.17 36.47 7.63
CA GLN A 129 5.66 35.43 8.59
C GLN A 129 6.38 34.26 7.94
N LEU A 130 6.22 34.06 6.62
CA LEU A 130 6.89 33.00 5.87
C LEU A 130 8.06 33.49 5.02
N GLY A 131 8.37 34.79 5.10
CA GLY A 131 9.41 35.45 4.31
C GLY A 131 10.80 34.85 4.49
N GLU A 132 11.15 34.41 5.69
CA GLU A 132 12.45 33.81 5.98
C GLU A 132 12.70 32.49 5.22
N PHE A 133 11.65 31.70 4.91
CA PHE A 133 11.80 30.42 4.23
C PHE A 133 12.18 30.55 2.74
N PHE A 134 12.04 31.74 2.13
CA PHE A 134 12.52 31.99 0.77
C PHE A 134 14.04 31.92 0.66
N GLU A 135 14.78 32.14 1.75
CA GLU A 135 16.25 32.00 1.76
C GLU A 135 16.73 30.56 1.47
N LEU A 136 15.85 29.54 1.68
CA LEU A 136 16.15 28.16 1.32
C LEU A 136 16.26 27.95 -0.21
N GLY A 137 15.80 28.89 -1.04
CA GLY A 137 15.97 28.90 -2.49
C GLY A 137 15.30 27.72 -3.21
N LEU A 138 14.13 27.29 -2.75
CA LEU A 138 13.32 26.22 -3.32
C LEU A 138 11.98 26.69 -3.91
N GLY A 139 11.83 28.00 -4.12
CA GLY A 139 10.63 28.61 -4.70
C GLY A 139 9.60 29.02 -3.67
N GLU A 140 8.31 28.94 -4.05
CA GLU A 140 7.20 29.36 -3.18
C GLU A 140 7.07 28.48 -1.94
N VAL A 141 6.65 29.10 -0.84
CA VAL A 141 6.43 28.46 0.47
C VAL A 141 4.95 28.18 0.65
N PHE A 142 4.59 26.93 0.79
CA PHE A 142 3.21 26.50 0.98
C PHE A 142 2.87 26.36 2.47
N PRO A 143 1.96 27.20 3.02
CA PRO A 143 1.51 27.04 4.39
C PRO A 143 0.52 25.90 4.53
N VAL A 144 0.77 25.02 5.51
CA VAL A 144 -0.15 23.95 5.89
C VAL A 144 -0.29 23.86 7.41
N SER A 145 -1.41 23.34 7.86
CA SER A 145 -1.58 22.85 9.22
C SER A 145 -1.98 21.37 9.18
N ALA A 146 -0.99 20.49 9.29
CA ALA A 146 -1.23 19.06 9.26
C ALA A 146 -2.13 18.61 10.43
N ALA A 147 -2.00 19.23 11.61
CA ALA A 147 -2.83 18.93 12.77
C ALA A 147 -4.32 19.24 12.52
N HIS A 148 -4.61 20.34 11.85
CA HIS A 148 -5.99 20.80 11.56
C HIS A 148 -6.48 20.40 10.17
N GLY A 149 -5.63 19.81 9.31
CA GLY A 149 -5.97 19.39 7.95
C GLY A 149 -6.12 20.54 6.95
N GLN A 150 -5.58 21.75 7.29
CA GLN A 150 -5.64 22.92 6.42
C GLN A 150 -4.54 22.87 5.36
N GLY A 151 -4.87 23.25 4.12
CA GLY A 151 -3.93 23.33 3.00
C GLY A 151 -3.55 21.97 2.38
N ILE A 152 -4.06 20.84 2.89
CA ILE A 152 -3.65 19.48 2.44
C ILE A 152 -4.04 19.23 0.97
N ARG A 153 -5.27 19.62 0.58
CA ARG A 153 -5.74 19.42 -0.79
C ARG A 153 -4.89 20.23 -1.78
N SER A 154 -4.69 21.49 -1.51
CA SER A 154 -3.89 22.39 -2.35
C SER A 154 -2.43 21.93 -2.44
N LEU A 155 -1.87 21.38 -1.34
CA LEU A 155 -0.54 20.80 -1.33
C LEU A 155 -0.44 19.63 -2.33
N VAL A 156 -1.43 18.74 -2.35
CA VAL A 156 -1.45 17.59 -3.28
C VAL A 156 -1.56 18.10 -4.73
N GLU A 157 -2.47 19.04 -4.99
CA GLU A 157 -2.66 19.63 -6.32
C GLU A 157 -1.35 20.27 -6.82
N VAL A 158 -0.72 21.15 -6.03
CA VAL A 158 0.55 21.81 -6.40
C VAL A 158 1.70 20.81 -6.57
N SER A 159 1.71 19.74 -5.80
CA SER A 159 2.75 18.71 -5.90
C SER A 159 2.61 17.86 -7.16
N LEU A 160 1.39 17.57 -7.60
CA LEU A 160 1.13 16.58 -8.65
C LEU A 160 0.72 17.20 -10.00
N ASP A 161 0.10 18.38 -10.03
CA ASP A 161 -0.27 19.07 -11.28
C ASP A 161 0.90 19.24 -12.26
N PRO A 162 2.13 19.61 -11.80
CA PRO A 162 3.26 19.78 -12.72
C PRO A 162 3.73 18.47 -13.39
N LEU A 163 3.32 17.31 -12.87
CA LEU A 163 3.68 16.01 -13.43
C LEU A 163 2.83 15.64 -14.66
N ASN A 164 1.82 16.44 -15.02
CA ASN A 164 0.91 16.21 -16.15
C ASN A 164 0.41 14.75 -16.21
N LEU A 165 -0.05 14.25 -15.05
CA LEU A 165 -0.54 12.88 -14.95
C LEU A 165 -1.81 12.73 -15.80
N PRO A 166 -1.98 11.60 -16.51
CA PRO A 166 -3.23 11.32 -17.20
C PRO A 166 -4.38 11.31 -16.19
N ASP A 167 -5.53 11.87 -16.58
CA ASP A 167 -6.72 11.82 -15.74
C ASP A 167 -7.10 10.36 -15.45
N VAL A 168 -7.52 10.08 -14.21
CA VAL A 168 -7.88 8.72 -13.77
C VAL A 168 -9.01 8.12 -14.64
N ASP A 169 -9.82 8.97 -15.28
CA ASP A 169 -10.88 8.58 -16.21
C ASP A 169 -10.36 8.10 -17.57
N ASP A 170 -9.11 8.43 -17.96
CA ASP A 170 -8.46 7.94 -19.19
C ASP A 170 -7.77 6.56 -19.01
N GLU A 171 -7.63 6.05 -17.80
CA GLU A 171 -7.24 4.65 -17.56
C GLU A 171 -8.37 3.63 -17.84
N GLY A 172 -9.47 4.09 -18.41
CA GLY A 172 -10.58 3.29 -18.95
C GLY A 172 -10.28 2.53 -20.26
N ALA A 173 -9.01 2.30 -20.61
CA ALA A 173 -8.68 1.19 -21.49
C ALA A 173 -9.13 -0.07 -20.75
N GLU A 174 -10.22 -0.69 -21.22
CA GLU A 174 -10.79 -1.94 -20.71
C GLU A 174 -9.65 -2.93 -20.41
N GLN A 175 -9.24 -2.95 -19.14
CA GLN A 175 -8.27 -3.94 -18.69
C GLN A 175 -8.97 -5.29 -18.85
N ASP A 176 -8.47 -6.13 -19.73
CA ASP A 176 -9.01 -7.47 -19.91
C ASP A 176 -9.04 -8.16 -18.52
N PRO A 177 -10.25 -8.34 -17.94
CA PRO A 177 -10.36 -8.89 -16.59
C PRO A 177 -9.88 -10.35 -16.51
N THR A 178 -9.57 -10.95 -17.65
CA THR A 178 -9.03 -12.32 -17.73
C THR A 178 -7.52 -12.36 -17.55
N VAL A 179 -6.81 -11.23 -17.66
CA VAL A 179 -5.36 -11.14 -17.49
C VAL A 179 -5.00 -10.87 -16.04
N ILE A 180 -4.23 -11.74 -15.44
CA ILE A 180 -3.75 -11.60 -14.05
C ILE A 180 -2.47 -10.78 -14.03
N LYS A 181 -2.54 -9.53 -13.55
CA LYS A 181 -1.36 -8.70 -13.31
C LYS A 181 -0.70 -9.13 -12.00
N LEU A 182 0.49 -9.75 -12.11
CA LEU A 182 1.21 -10.34 -11.00
C LEU A 182 2.45 -9.52 -10.65
N ALA A 183 2.55 -9.04 -9.41
CA ALA A 183 3.79 -8.50 -8.85
C ALA A 183 4.45 -9.50 -7.91
N VAL A 184 5.79 -9.55 -7.94
CA VAL A 184 6.58 -10.34 -6.98
C VAL A 184 7.27 -9.36 -6.02
N ALA A 185 6.78 -9.29 -4.79
CA ALA A 185 7.26 -8.42 -3.74
C ALA A 185 8.08 -9.18 -2.69
N GLY A 186 8.89 -8.46 -1.92
CA GLY A 186 9.70 -9.00 -0.84
C GLY A 186 11.04 -8.28 -0.71
N ARG A 187 11.74 -8.50 0.39
CA ARG A 187 13.04 -7.89 0.68
C ARG A 187 14.13 -8.22 -0.36
N PRO A 188 15.25 -7.52 -0.37
CA PRO A 188 16.44 -7.93 -1.13
C PRO A 188 16.85 -9.36 -0.78
N ASN A 189 17.38 -10.08 -1.75
CA ASN A 189 17.97 -11.41 -1.58
C ASN A 189 17.03 -12.54 -1.10
N VAL A 190 15.70 -12.32 -1.03
CA VAL A 190 14.73 -13.38 -0.72
C VAL A 190 14.54 -14.39 -1.87
N GLY A 191 15.10 -14.08 -3.06
CA GLY A 191 15.09 -14.97 -4.23
C GLY A 191 14.06 -14.61 -5.30
N LYS A 192 13.60 -13.34 -5.36
CA LYS A 192 12.66 -12.86 -6.41
C LYS A 192 13.17 -13.15 -7.83
N SER A 193 14.38 -12.69 -8.14
CA SER A 193 14.98 -12.87 -9.46
C SER A 193 15.18 -14.36 -9.79
N THR A 194 15.58 -15.17 -8.81
CA THR A 194 15.70 -16.62 -8.97
C THR A 194 14.36 -17.27 -9.32
N LEU A 195 13.29 -16.90 -8.59
CA LEU A 195 11.95 -17.43 -8.83
C LEU A 195 11.45 -17.04 -10.23
N ILE A 196 11.56 -15.76 -10.58
CA ILE A 196 11.09 -15.26 -11.88
C ILE A 196 11.89 -15.90 -13.01
N ASN A 197 13.22 -16.01 -12.88
CA ASN A 197 14.05 -16.70 -13.89
C ASN A 197 13.70 -18.19 -14.01
N THR A 198 13.39 -18.85 -12.89
CA THR A 198 12.94 -20.23 -12.89
C THR A 198 11.62 -20.36 -13.65
N TRP A 199 10.67 -19.47 -13.39
CA TRP A 199 9.39 -19.45 -14.10
C TRP A 199 9.54 -19.16 -15.59
N LEU A 200 10.27 -18.10 -15.97
CA LEU A 200 10.50 -17.74 -17.38
C LEU A 200 11.30 -18.78 -18.15
N GLY A 201 12.03 -19.66 -17.47
CA GLY A 201 12.75 -20.80 -18.04
C GLY A 201 11.92 -22.09 -18.11
N GLU A 202 10.67 -22.11 -17.67
CA GLU A 202 9.76 -23.26 -17.83
C GLU A 202 9.23 -23.32 -19.27
N GLU A 203 9.28 -24.51 -19.91
CA GLU A 203 8.78 -24.72 -21.28
C GLU A 203 7.26 -24.52 -21.44
N ARG A 204 6.55 -24.42 -20.33
CA ARG A 204 5.09 -24.22 -20.27
C ARG A 204 4.65 -22.76 -20.33
N LEU A 205 5.60 -21.81 -20.36
CA LEU A 205 5.30 -20.40 -20.46
C LEU A 205 5.46 -19.94 -21.90
N VAL A 206 4.37 -19.51 -22.51
CA VAL A 206 4.36 -18.95 -23.85
C VAL A 206 4.26 -17.43 -23.75
N ALA A 207 5.29 -16.71 -24.21
CA ALA A 207 5.24 -15.27 -24.35
C ALA A 207 4.29 -14.88 -25.48
N PHE A 208 3.48 -13.85 -25.28
CA PHE A 208 2.61 -13.31 -26.33
C PHE A 208 2.70 -11.77 -26.36
N ASP A 209 2.41 -11.19 -27.53
CA ASP A 209 2.41 -9.74 -27.70
C ASP A 209 1.06 -9.16 -27.25
N MET A 210 1.10 -8.17 -26.36
CA MET A 210 -0.08 -7.37 -25.98
C MET A 210 -0.02 -5.98 -26.64
N PRO A 211 -1.09 -5.53 -27.31
CA PRO A 211 -1.17 -4.16 -27.79
C PRO A 211 -1.13 -3.16 -26.62
N GLY A 212 -0.32 -2.12 -26.69
CA GLY A 212 -0.27 -1.03 -25.70
C GLY A 212 0.85 -1.10 -24.66
N THR A 213 1.74 -2.13 -24.66
CA THR A 213 2.84 -2.28 -23.69
C THR A 213 4.05 -1.37 -23.91
N THR A 214 3.96 -0.38 -24.81
CA THR A 214 5.15 0.32 -25.37
C THR A 214 5.56 1.58 -24.65
N ARG A 215 4.93 2.04 -23.56
CA ARG A 215 5.33 3.37 -23.04
C ARG A 215 5.95 3.46 -21.66
N ASP A 216 5.60 2.70 -20.60
CA ASP A 216 6.16 3.02 -19.28
C ASP A 216 6.30 1.89 -18.24
N ALA A 217 5.80 0.68 -18.45
CA ALA A 217 6.01 -0.43 -17.53
C ALA A 217 6.70 -1.59 -18.24
N ILE A 218 7.82 -2.04 -17.67
CA ILE A 218 8.49 -3.23 -18.17
C ILE A 218 7.69 -4.42 -17.62
N SER A 219 6.63 -4.78 -18.32
CA SER A 219 5.82 -5.96 -18.04
C SER A 219 6.17 -7.09 -19.02
N VAL A 220 6.07 -8.31 -18.55
CA VAL A 220 6.28 -9.51 -19.38
C VAL A 220 4.97 -10.29 -19.41
N PRO A 221 4.24 -10.25 -20.55
CA PRO A 221 3.05 -11.06 -20.74
C PRO A 221 3.44 -12.50 -21.04
N PHE A 222 2.73 -13.45 -20.42
CA PHE A 222 2.89 -14.88 -20.68
C PHE A 222 1.59 -15.63 -20.40
N GLU A 223 1.47 -16.83 -20.94
CA GLU A 223 0.34 -17.72 -20.73
C GLU A 223 0.79 -19.03 -20.08
N ARG A 224 0.00 -19.52 -19.14
CA ARG A 224 0.19 -20.81 -18.49
C ARG A 224 -1.13 -21.54 -18.32
N ASN A 225 -1.24 -22.74 -18.85
CA ASN A 225 -2.45 -23.58 -18.78
C ASN A 225 -3.73 -22.85 -19.24
N GLY A 226 -3.65 -22.02 -20.27
CA GLY A 226 -4.79 -21.23 -20.79
C GLY A 226 -5.12 -19.96 -20.00
N GLN A 227 -4.42 -19.69 -18.89
CA GLN A 227 -4.56 -18.46 -18.13
C GLN A 227 -3.50 -17.45 -18.53
N LYS A 228 -3.92 -16.22 -18.86
CA LYS A 228 -3.02 -15.13 -19.21
C LYS A 228 -2.53 -14.39 -17.97
N PHE A 229 -1.24 -14.10 -17.95
CA PHE A 229 -0.57 -13.37 -16.90
C PHE A 229 0.26 -12.22 -17.48
N GLU A 230 0.41 -11.17 -16.70
CA GLU A 230 1.32 -10.07 -16.95
C GLU A 230 2.19 -9.86 -15.70
N LEU A 231 3.48 -10.15 -15.80
CA LEU A 231 4.42 -9.90 -14.69
C LEU A 231 4.81 -8.43 -14.69
N VAL A 232 4.44 -7.72 -13.63
CA VAL A 232 4.66 -6.27 -13.48
C VAL A 232 6.04 -6.00 -12.91
N ASP A 233 6.69 -4.93 -13.38
CA ASP A 233 8.00 -4.42 -12.93
C ASP A 233 9.14 -5.44 -13.02
N THR A 234 9.40 -5.89 -14.23
CA THR A 234 10.55 -6.75 -14.54
C THR A 234 11.81 -5.96 -14.93
N ALA A 235 11.89 -4.65 -14.61
CA ALA A 235 12.99 -3.78 -15.04
C ALA A 235 14.39 -4.29 -14.67
N GLY A 236 14.50 -5.01 -13.54
CA GLY A 236 15.73 -5.67 -13.14
C GLY A 236 16.12 -6.89 -13.98
N LEU A 237 15.19 -7.47 -14.76
CA LEU A 237 15.37 -8.75 -15.44
C LEU A 237 15.76 -8.62 -16.93
N ARG A 238 15.46 -7.49 -17.60
CA ARG A 238 15.69 -7.33 -19.05
C ARG A 238 17.12 -7.06 -19.47
N ARG A 239 18.05 -6.87 -18.56
CA ARG A 239 19.48 -6.72 -18.91
C ARG A 239 20.16 -8.10 -19.09
N LYS A 240 19.63 -8.93 -20.02
CA LYS A 240 20.36 -10.08 -20.56
C LYS A 240 21.46 -9.57 -21.49
N GLY A 241 22.66 -9.47 -20.99
CA GLY A 241 23.86 -9.21 -21.78
C GLY A 241 24.97 -8.68 -20.91
N LYS A 242 25.76 -9.59 -20.31
CA LYS A 242 27.01 -9.33 -19.58
C LYS A 242 26.89 -8.32 -18.43
N VAL A 243 26.99 -8.83 -17.27
CA VAL A 243 27.32 -8.30 -15.93
C VAL A 243 26.27 -8.76 -14.92
N PHE A 244 26.49 -9.93 -14.37
CA PHE A 244 25.72 -10.52 -13.27
C PHE A 244 26.05 -9.90 -11.88
N GLU A 245 26.73 -8.75 -11.84
CA GLU A 245 27.17 -8.08 -10.61
C GLU A 245 26.70 -6.63 -10.48
N ALA A 246 25.70 -6.19 -11.22
CA ALA A 246 25.04 -4.95 -10.84
C ALA A 246 24.12 -5.25 -9.68
N ILE A 247 24.60 -4.96 -8.46
CA ILE A 247 23.89 -4.85 -7.18
C ILE A 247 22.41 -4.57 -7.50
N GLU A 248 21.54 -5.54 -7.17
CA GLU A 248 20.09 -5.36 -7.20
C GLU A 248 19.80 -4.19 -6.26
N LYS A 249 19.80 -2.96 -6.81
CA LYS A 249 19.44 -1.78 -6.03
C LYS A 249 17.99 -1.95 -5.66
N PHE A 250 17.76 -2.39 -4.43
CA PHE A 250 16.43 -2.49 -3.87
C PHE A 250 15.80 -1.10 -3.91
N SER A 251 14.76 -0.97 -4.73
CA SER A 251 13.93 0.22 -4.80
C SER A 251 12.64 -0.07 -4.06
N VAL A 252 12.47 0.54 -2.89
CA VAL A 252 11.20 0.50 -2.15
C VAL A 252 10.09 1.09 -3.02
N VAL A 253 10.37 2.22 -3.66
CA VAL A 253 9.42 2.93 -4.53
C VAL A 253 8.91 2.03 -5.65
N LYS A 254 9.81 1.36 -6.38
CA LYS A 254 9.42 0.43 -7.45
C LYS A 254 8.60 -0.75 -6.95
N THR A 255 8.96 -1.29 -5.78
CA THR A 255 8.19 -2.37 -5.16
C THR A 255 6.76 -1.90 -4.84
N LEU A 256 6.60 -0.69 -4.30
CA LEU A 256 5.28 -0.12 -4.00
C LEU A 256 4.48 0.15 -5.28
N GLN A 257 5.12 0.71 -6.31
CA GLN A 257 4.49 0.93 -7.62
C GLN A 257 4.07 -0.38 -8.28
N ALA A 258 4.88 -1.44 -8.18
CA ALA A 258 4.55 -2.77 -8.69
C ALA A 258 3.32 -3.35 -7.94
N ILE A 259 3.28 -3.24 -6.61
CA ILE A 259 2.12 -3.65 -5.80
C ILE A 259 0.86 -2.92 -6.27
N GLU A 260 0.92 -1.60 -6.45
CA GLU A 260 -0.23 -0.79 -6.89
C GLU A 260 -0.72 -1.12 -8.30
N SER A 261 0.18 -1.53 -9.19
CA SER A 261 -0.15 -1.89 -10.58
C SER A 261 -0.67 -3.32 -10.72
N ALA A 262 -0.47 -4.18 -9.72
CA ALA A 262 -0.84 -5.58 -9.75
C ALA A 262 -2.30 -5.82 -9.35
N SER A 263 -2.88 -6.91 -9.83
CA SER A 263 -4.13 -7.48 -9.30
C SER A 263 -3.87 -8.50 -8.20
N VAL A 264 -2.76 -9.23 -8.29
CA VAL A 264 -2.30 -10.19 -7.28
C VAL A 264 -0.83 -9.93 -6.97
N VAL A 265 -0.46 -9.98 -5.71
CA VAL A 265 0.92 -9.86 -5.25
C VAL A 265 1.38 -11.20 -4.67
N LEU A 266 2.50 -11.71 -5.16
CA LEU A 266 3.22 -12.80 -4.54
C LEU A 266 4.27 -12.24 -3.59
N LEU A 267 4.03 -12.35 -2.29
CA LEU A 267 4.98 -11.93 -1.26
C LEU A 267 5.97 -13.04 -0.96
N LEU A 268 7.25 -12.82 -1.28
CA LEU A 268 8.34 -13.73 -0.97
C LEU A 268 8.97 -13.42 0.39
N ILE A 269 9.13 -14.46 1.20
CA ILE A 269 9.79 -14.43 2.51
C ILE A 269 10.97 -15.41 2.49
N ASP A 270 12.07 -15.07 3.14
CA ASP A 270 13.25 -15.93 3.25
C ASP A 270 13.16 -16.81 4.50
N ALA A 271 13.03 -18.13 4.33
CA ALA A 271 12.94 -19.09 5.44
C ALA A 271 14.17 -19.05 6.36
N THR A 272 15.35 -18.74 5.82
CA THR A 272 16.61 -18.72 6.61
C THR A 272 16.68 -17.58 7.60
N GLN A 273 15.90 -16.51 7.38
CA GLN A 273 15.85 -15.34 8.24
C GLN A 273 14.53 -15.23 9.03
N GLY A 274 13.52 -16.03 8.66
CA GLY A 274 12.17 -15.91 9.18
C GLY A 274 11.50 -14.60 8.77
N VAL A 275 10.35 -14.29 9.41
CA VAL A 275 9.60 -13.06 9.14
C VAL A 275 10.24 -11.88 9.90
N THR A 276 10.60 -10.85 9.17
CA THR A 276 11.16 -9.59 9.71
C THR A 276 10.12 -8.48 9.72
N ASP A 277 10.44 -7.37 10.40
CA ASP A 277 9.57 -6.19 10.42
C ASP A 277 9.38 -5.59 9.01
N GLN A 278 10.42 -5.64 8.17
CA GLN A 278 10.33 -5.18 6.78
C GLN A 278 9.36 -6.04 5.95
N ASP A 279 9.32 -7.36 6.16
CA ASP A 279 8.33 -8.24 5.52
C ASP A 279 6.91 -7.90 5.99
N ALA A 280 6.74 -7.62 7.30
CA ALA A 280 5.45 -7.21 7.85
C ALA A 280 4.98 -5.85 7.29
N HIS A 281 5.89 -4.88 7.09
CA HIS A 281 5.57 -3.60 6.46
C HIS A 281 5.11 -3.75 5.00
N ILE A 282 5.82 -4.56 4.20
CA ILE A 282 5.41 -4.84 2.82
C ILE A 282 4.04 -5.52 2.80
N ALA A 283 3.83 -6.50 3.68
CA ALA A 283 2.56 -7.20 3.83
C ALA A 283 1.40 -6.25 4.23
N GLY A 284 1.67 -5.33 5.16
CA GLY A 284 0.73 -4.29 5.57
C GLY A 284 0.34 -3.37 4.41
N TYR A 285 1.33 -2.94 3.60
CA TYR A 285 1.07 -2.12 2.43
C TYR A 285 0.21 -2.87 1.38
N ILE A 286 0.48 -4.16 1.12
CA ILE A 286 -0.33 -4.98 0.23
C ILE A 286 -1.79 -5.03 0.71
N LEU A 287 -2.01 -5.22 2.01
CA LEU A 287 -3.35 -5.22 2.61
C LEU A 287 -4.06 -3.86 2.43
N GLU A 288 -3.35 -2.76 2.68
CA GLU A 288 -3.89 -1.39 2.56
C GLU A 288 -4.22 -1.02 1.12
N SER A 289 -3.37 -1.39 0.17
CA SER A 289 -3.63 -1.20 -1.27
C SER A 289 -4.80 -2.05 -1.78
N GLY A 290 -5.28 -2.99 -0.96
CA GLY A 290 -6.42 -3.85 -1.30
C GLY A 290 -6.09 -4.95 -2.30
N ARG A 291 -4.80 -5.21 -2.58
CA ARG A 291 -4.40 -6.21 -3.56
C ARG A 291 -4.57 -7.62 -3.02
N ALA A 292 -4.95 -8.54 -3.90
CA ALA A 292 -4.94 -9.97 -3.55
C ALA A 292 -3.50 -10.42 -3.29
N VAL A 293 -3.31 -11.36 -2.36
CA VAL A 293 -1.98 -11.76 -1.90
C VAL A 293 -1.86 -13.27 -1.75
N VAL A 294 -0.73 -13.79 -2.22
CA VAL A 294 -0.26 -15.15 -1.96
C VAL A 294 1.12 -15.04 -1.31
N ILE A 295 1.40 -15.84 -0.32
CA ILE A 295 2.68 -15.82 0.40
C ILE A 295 3.49 -17.05 -0.01
N ALA A 296 4.76 -16.85 -0.38
CA ALA A 296 5.68 -17.92 -0.64
C ALA A 296 6.94 -17.79 0.24
N VAL A 297 7.13 -18.76 1.13
CA VAL A 297 8.30 -18.85 1.99
C VAL A 297 9.37 -19.65 1.24
N ASN A 298 10.35 -18.90 0.71
CA ASN A 298 11.40 -19.42 -0.16
C ASN A 298 12.61 -19.90 0.64
N LYS A 299 13.51 -20.64 -0.02
CA LYS A 299 14.70 -21.30 0.55
C LYS A 299 14.34 -22.33 1.62
N TRP A 300 13.17 -22.99 1.48
CA TRP A 300 12.68 -23.98 2.41
C TRP A 300 13.57 -25.24 2.48
N ASP A 301 14.37 -25.46 1.46
CA ASP A 301 15.36 -26.52 1.37
C ASP A 301 16.65 -26.23 2.18
N ALA A 302 16.87 -24.97 2.57
CA ALA A 302 18.05 -24.53 3.30
C ALA A 302 17.85 -24.49 4.83
N VAL A 303 16.65 -24.84 5.33
CA VAL A 303 16.30 -24.80 6.76
C VAL A 303 16.02 -26.18 7.31
N ASP A 304 16.49 -26.45 8.52
CA ASP A 304 16.22 -27.69 9.25
C ASP A 304 14.81 -27.70 9.87
N GLU A 305 14.42 -28.81 10.50
CA GLU A 305 13.08 -28.98 11.05
C GLU A 305 12.78 -28.02 12.21
N TYR A 306 13.76 -27.73 13.04
CA TYR A 306 13.62 -26.75 14.14
C TYR A 306 13.39 -25.34 13.61
N GLN A 307 14.18 -24.93 12.62
CA GLN A 307 14.02 -23.63 11.97
C GLN A 307 12.67 -23.51 11.25
N ARG A 308 12.19 -24.59 10.62
CA ARG A 308 10.86 -24.64 9.98
C ARG A 308 9.75 -24.32 10.97
N GLU A 309 9.78 -24.91 12.14
CA GLU A 309 8.78 -24.62 13.19
C GLU A 309 8.87 -23.16 13.70
N LEU A 310 10.08 -22.62 13.86
CA LEU A 310 10.26 -21.21 14.22
C LEU A 310 9.67 -20.26 13.15
N VAL A 311 9.90 -20.57 11.87
CA VAL A 311 9.36 -19.78 10.76
C VAL A 311 7.83 -19.84 10.76
N LYS A 312 7.21 -21.01 10.92
CA LYS A 312 5.74 -21.14 11.01
C LYS A 312 5.17 -20.32 12.15
N ARG A 313 5.75 -20.39 13.36
CA ARG A 313 5.33 -19.56 14.51
C ARG A 313 5.50 -18.07 14.24
N SER A 314 6.59 -17.65 13.60
CA SER A 314 6.80 -16.25 13.24
C SER A 314 5.77 -15.76 12.21
N MET A 315 5.37 -16.61 11.26
CA MET A 315 4.28 -16.34 10.32
C MET A 315 2.95 -16.12 11.05
N GLU A 316 2.58 -17.00 11.98
CA GLU A 316 1.34 -16.87 12.75
C GLU A 316 1.31 -15.59 13.58
N THR A 317 2.45 -15.23 14.21
CA THR A 317 2.56 -14.07 15.11
C THR A 317 2.61 -12.76 14.34
N ARG A 318 3.47 -12.66 13.32
CA ARG A 318 3.76 -11.39 12.63
C ARG A 318 2.90 -11.16 11.39
N MET A 319 2.37 -12.23 10.76
CA MET A 319 1.52 -12.17 9.56
C MET A 319 0.07 -12.60 9.84
N GLY A 320 -0.32 -12.64 11.12
CA GLY A 320 -1.66 -13.07 11.54
C GLY A 320 -2.81 -12.24 10.94
N PHE A 321 -2.55 -11.04 10.46
CA PHE A 321 -3.50 -10.21 9.73
C PHE A 321 -3.73 -10.65 8.27
N LEU A 322 -2.89 -11.54 7.71
CA LEU A 322 -3.02 -12.15 6.39
C LEU A 322 -3.50 -13.61 6.45
N LYS A 323 -4.25 -14.02 7.48
CA LYS A 323 -4.77 -15.41 7.62
C LYS A 323 -5.61 -15.87 6.44
N PHE A 324 -6.11 -14.96 5.63
CA PHE A 324 -6.88 -15.26 4.42
C PHE A 324 -5.99 -15.60 3.22
N ALA A 325 -4.68 -15.33 3.28
CA ALA A 325 -3.75 -15.60 2.21
C ALA A 325 -3.30 -17.08 2.23
N ALA A 326 -3.16 -17.66 1.05
CA ALA A 326 -2.51 -18.98 0.90
C ALA A 326 -1.01 -18.84 1.16
N ILE A 327 -0.44 -19.81 1.89
CA ILE A 327 0.98 -19.86 2.22
C ILE A 327 1.59 -21.10 1.57
N HIS A 328 2.69 -20.90 0.83
CA HIS A 328 3.43 -21.97 0.16
C HIS A 328 4.89 -22.00 0.65
N TRP A 329 5.38 -23.22 0.89
CA TRP A 329 6.76 -23.47 1.27
C TRP A 329 7.52 -23.93 0.02
N ILE A 330 8.44 -23.09 -0.47
CA ILE A 330 9.05 -23.32 -1.79
C ILE A 330 10.58 -23.30 -1.74
N SER A 331 11.18 -23.88 -2.76
CA SER A 331 12.57 -23.62 -3.14
C SER A 331 12.62 -23.23 -4.61
N ALA A 332 12.83 -21.93 -4.87
CA ALA A 332 12.98 -21.42 -6.22
C ALA A 332 14.20 -22.05 -6.92
N GLN A 333 15.30 -22.25 -6.18
CA GLN A 333 16.53 -22.84 -6.71
C GLN A 333 16.35 -24.32 -7.08
N LYS A 334 15.69 -25.11 -6.23
CA LYS A 334 15.44 -26.54 -6.47
C LYS A 334 14.15 -26.81 -7.24
N ARG A 335 13.41 -25.78 -7.63
CA ARG A 335 12.11 -25.86 -8.35
C ARG A 335 11.05 -26.68 -7.58
N GLN A 336 11.06 -26.62 -6.25
CA GLN A 336 10.13 -27.37 -5.40
C GLN A 336 8.97 -26.48 -4.93
N GLY A 337 7.75 -27.02 -4.91
CA GLY A 337 6.55 -26.35 -4.40
C GLY A 337 6.00 -25.22 -5.28
N LEU A 338 6.49 -25.07 -6.53
CA LEU A 338 6.11 -23.94 -7.40
C LEU A 338 4.74 -24.10 -8.07
N GLY A 339 4.33 -25.32 -8.36
CA GLY A 339 3.06 -25.60 -9.06
C GLY A 339 1.84 -25.04 -8.33
N PRO A 340 1.61 -25.40 -7.05
CA PRO A 340 0.46 -24.91 -6.26
C PRO A 340 0.40 -23.39 -6.08
N VAL A 341 1.53 -22.68 -6.20
CA VAL A 341 1.57 -21.20 -6.12
C VAL A 341 0.71 -20.58 -7.22
N TRP A 342 0.78 -21.12 -8.44
CA TRP A 342 0.01 -20.63 -9.58
C TRP A 342 -1.50 -20.80 -9.39
N ASP A 343 -1.92 -21.95 -8.84
CA ASP A 343 -3.32 -22.24 -8.57
C ASP A 343 -3.87 -21.25 -7.53
N SER A 344 -3.08 -20.95 -6.48
CA SER A 344 -3.45 -19.97 -5.47
C SER A 344 -3.46 -18.53 -6.00
N ILE A 345 -2.56 -18.16 -6.92
CA ILE A 345 -2.60 -16.86 -7.59
C ILE A 345 -3.90 -16.71 -8.40
N ALA A 346 -4.25 -17.73 -9.18
CA ALA A 346 -5.50 -17.72 -9.95
C ALA A 346 -6.74 -17.72 -9.05
N GLN A 347 -6.73 -18.45 -7.92
CA GLN A 347 -7.81 -18.43 -6.92
C GLN A 347 -7.96 -17.05 -6.29
N ALA A 348 -6.87 -16.44 -5.85
CA ALA A 348 -6.87 -15.11 -5.24
C ALA A 348 -7.41 -14.04 -6.20
N HIS A 349 -7.03 -14.11 -7.48
CA HIS A 349 -7.57 -13.22 -8.52
C HIS A 349 -9.07 -13.39 -8.71
N ARG A 350 -9.57 -14.65 -8.81
CA ARG A 350 -11.01 -14.94 -8.91
C ARG A 350 -11.76 -14.44 -7.69
N ALA A 351 -11.22 -14.65 -6.50
CA ALA A 351 -11.81 -14.18 -5.24
C ALA A 351 -11.89 -12.65 -5.18
N ALA A 352 -10.85 -11.92 -5.64
CA ALA A 352 -10.83 -10.47 -5.70
C ALA A 352 -11.92 -9.89 -6.64
N ASN A 353 -12.25 -10.61 -7.71
CA ASN A 353 -13.24 -10.23 -8.71
C ASN A 353 -14.60 -10.97 -8.57
N CYS A 354 -14.83 -11.57 -7.39
CA CYS A 354 -16.06 -12.32 -7.12
C CYS A 354 -17.27 -11.39 -7.12
N LYS A 355 -18.33 -11.78 -7.88
CA LYS A 355 -19.62 -11.12 -7.84
C LYS A 355 -20.46 -11.66 -6.69
N MET A 356 -20.93 -10.77 -5.84
CA MET A 356 -21.72 -11.11 -4.66
C MET A 356 -23.13 -10.54 -4.78
N PRO A 357 -24.15 -11.38 -5.08
CA PRO A 357 -25.52 -10.91 -5.27
C PRO A 357 -26.11 -10.30 -3.99
N THR A 358 -26.74 -9.14 -4.11
CA THR A 358 -27.37 -8.42 -2.98
C THR A 358 -28.34 -9.28 -2.15
N PRO A 359 -29.19 -10.14 -2.74
CA PRO A 359 -30.06 -11.00 -1.95
C PRO A 359 -29.28 -12.00 -1.05
N VAL A 360 -28.19 -12.56 -1.57
CA VAL A 360 -27.33 -13.49 -0.82
C VAL A 360 -26.62 -12.75 0.31
N LEU A 361 -26.00 -11.59 0.04
CA LEU A 361 -25.35 -10.76 1.04
C LEU A 361 -26.31 -10.35 2.16
N THR A 362 -27.52 -9.91 1.80
CA THR A 362 -28.54 -9.49 2.77
C THR A 362 -29.01 -10.67 3.63
N ARG A 363 -29.25 -11.84 3.03
CA ARG A 363 -29.62 -13.06 3.77
C ARG A 363 -28.54 -13.42 4.79
N LEU A 364 -27.27 -13.50 4.37
CA LEU A 364 -26.13 -13.82 5.23
C LEU A 364 -25.96 -12.81 6.36
N LEU A 365 -26.15 -11.51 6.07
CA LEU A 365 -26.14 -10.47 7.09
C LEU A 365 -27.19 -10.71 8.14
N LEU A 366 -28.44 -10.99 7.74
CA LEU A 366 -29.56 -11.22 8.67
C LEU A 366 -29.37 -12.50 9.49
N GLU A 367 -28.88 -13.58 8.86
CA GLU A 367 -28.51 -14.83 9.57
C GLU A 367 -27.39 -14.56 10.60
N ALA A 368 -26.36 -13.73 10.24
CA ALA A 368 -25.32 -13.35 11.17
C ALA A 368 -25.86 -12.54 12.35
N VAL A 369 -26.77 -11.60 12.11
CA VAL A 369 -27.44 -10.81 13.17
C VAL A 369 -28.29 -11.68 14.09
N GLN A 370 -28.99 -12.69 13.56
CA GLN A 370 -29.78 -13.66 14.34
C GLN A 370 -28.86 -14.54 15.21
N PHE A 371 -27.74 -15.00 14.63
CA PHE A 371 -26.77 -15.82 15.37
C PHE A 371 -26.06 -15.05 16.48
N GLN A 372 -25.63 -13.83 16.19
CA GLN A 372 -24.95 -12.94 17.13
C GLN A 372 -25.40 -11.50 16.92
N THR A 373 -26.28 -11.02 17.78
CA THR A 373 -26.77 -9.65 17.73
C THR A 373 -25.67 -8.66 18.13
N PRO A 374 -25.52 -7.51 17.42
CA PRO A 374 -24.56 -6.48 17.78
C PRO A 374 -24.76 -5.99 19.21
N LYS A 375 -23.67 -5.80 19.94
CA LYS A 375 -23.73 -5.28 21.33
C LYS A 375 -24.29 -3.87 21.34
N LYS A 376 -25.09 -3.56 22.36
CA LYS A 376 -25.54 -2.20 22.66
C LYS A 376 -24.36 -1.37 23.16
N THR A 377 -24.19 -0.16 22.60
CA THR A 377 -23.16 0.80 23.02
C THR A 377 -23.87 2.03 23.57
N GLY A 378 -23.83 2.23 24.89
CA GLY A 378 -24.62 3.24 25.57
C GLY A 378 -26.11 3.04 25.35
N MET A 379 -26.82 4.07 24.87
CA MET A 379 -28.26 4.00 24.57
C MET A 379 -28.56 3.43 23.17
N TYR A 380 -27.55 3.26 22.32
CA TYR A 380 -27.73 2.88 20.91
C TYR A 380 -27.51 1.37 20.71
N ARG A 381 -28.44 0.75 19.96
CA ARG A 381 -28.29 -0.61 19.46
C ARG A 381 -28.22 -0.58 17.92
N PRO A 382 -27.05 -0.93 17.34
CA PRO A 382 -26.94 -1.01 15.89
C PRO A 382 -27.98 -1.95 15.28
N LYS A 383 -28.65 -1.52 14.22
CA LYS A 383 -29.60 -2.32 13.46
C LYS A 383 -29.13 -2.45 12.03
N LEU A 384 -28.54 -3.59 11.68
CA LEU A 384 -28.13 -3.90 10.30
C LEU A 384 -29.37 -4.37 9.53
N ARG A 385 -29.58 -3.82 8.33
CA ARG A 385 -30.82 -4.06 7.54
C ARG A 385 -30.56 -4.84 6.27
N TYR A 386 -29.62 -4.39 5.45
CA TYR A 386 -29.25 -5.04 4.21
C TYR A 386 -27.79 -4.78 3.86
N ALA A 387 -27.27 -5.61 2.94
CA ALA A 387 -25.91 -5.46 2.44
C ALA A 387 -25.89 -5.64 0.92
N HIS A 388 -25.02 -4.88 0.25
CA HIS A 388 -24.76 -5.04 -1.18
C HIS A 388 -23.26 -4.91 -1.45
N GLN A 389 -22.83 -5.36 -2.62
CA GLN A 389 -21.45 -5.20 -3.06
C GLN A 389 -21.23 -3.76 -3.54
N GLY A 390 -20.27 -3.05 -2.93
CA GLY A 390 -19.87 -1.69 -3.27
C GLY A 390 -18.69 -1.59 -4.23
N GLY A 391 -17.93 -2.69 -4.40
CA GLY A 391 -16.76 -2.73 -5.27
C GLY A 391 -16.13 -4.10 -5.39
N MET A 392 -15.18 -4.22 -6.31
CA MET A 392 -14.36 -5.42 -6.55
C MET A 392 -12.88 -5.00 -6.56
N ASN A 393 -12.00 -5.93 -6.29
CA ASN A 393 -10.54 -5.78 -6.29
C ASN A 393 -10.02 -4.59 -5.47
N PRO A 394 -10.24 -4.57 -4.13
CA PRO A 394 -10.77 -5.67 -3.33
C PRO A 394 -12.30 -5.70 -3.28
N PRO A 395 -12.91 -6.84 -2.92
CA PRO A 395 -14.33 -6.90 -2.61
C PRO A 395 -14.70 -5.93 -1.48
N ILE A 396 -15.75 -5.13 -1.71
CA ILE A 396 -16.29 -4.18 -0.73
C ILE A 396 -17.74 -4.54 -0.48
N ILE A 397 -18.11 -4.77 0.77
CA ILE A 397 -19.50 -5.01 1.19
C ILE A 397 -19.97 -3.79 1.95
N VAL A 398 -20.99 -3.12 1.44
CA VAL A 398 -21.63 -1.98 2.08
C VAL A 398 -22.85 -2.48 2.87
N VAL A 399 -22.80 -2.27 4.19
CA VAL A 399 -23.90 -2.62 5.11
C VAL A 399 -24.67 -1.35 5.46
N HIS A 400 -25.96 -1.39 5.27
CA HIS A 400 -26.89 -0.30 5.60
C HIS A 400 -27.73 -0.62 6.84
N GLY A 401 -27.99 0.42 7.63
CA GLY A 401 -28.79 0.29 8.83
C GLY A 401 -28.83 1.56 9.67
N ASN A 402 -29.19 1.41 10.95
CA ASN A 402 -29.29 2.52 11.90
C ASN A 402 -28.21 2.38 12.99
N SER A 403 -27.61 3.49 13.39
CA SER A 403 -26.59 3.57 14.46
C SER A 403 -25.37 2.68 14.21
N LEU A 404 -24.98 2.52 12.92
CA LEU A 404 -23.90 1.62 12.53
C LEU A 404 -22.51 2.13 12.92
N GLU A 405 -22.36 3.41 13.22
CA GLU A 405 -21.16 4.02 13.81
C GLU A 405 -20.76 3.40 15.15
N HIS A 406 -21.71 2.74 15.83
CA HIS A 406 -21.50 2.03 17.10
C HIS A 406 -21.18 0.54 16.93
N VAL A 407 -21.05 0.04 15.71
CA VAL A 407 -20.65 -1.35 15.45
C VAL A 407 -19.17 -1.50 15.78
N THR A 408 -18.87 -2.44 16.69
CA THR A 408 -17.47 -2.67 17.12
C THR A 408 -16.65 -3.37 16.04
N GLU A 409 -15.34 -3.14 16.05
CA GLU A 409 -14.41 -3.81 15.11
C GLU A 409 -14.43 -5.36 15.28
N ALA A 410 -14.65 -5.85 16.48
CA ALA A 410 -14.82 -7.28 16.72
C ALA A 410 -16.05 -7.85 15.98
N TYR A 411 -17.14 -7.07 15.89
CA TYR A 411 -18.34 -7.49 15.17
C TYR A 411 -18.14 -7.42 13.66
N LYS A 412 -17.42 -6.42 13.16
CA LYS A 412 -17.04 -6.35 11.74
C LYS A 412 -16.21 -7.56 11.34
N ARG A 413 -15.21 -7.96 12.14
CA ARG A 413 -14.40 -9.17 11.92
C ARG A 413 -15.25 -10.45 11.93
N PHE A 414 -16.27 -10.53 12.80
CA PHE A 414 -17.20 -11.65 12.79
C PHE A 414 -17.98 -11.72 11.46
N LEU A 415 -18.51 -10.59 10.99
CA LEU A 415 -19.20 -10.51 9.69
C LEU A 415 -18.25 -10.87 8.54
N GLU A 416 -17.03 -10.34 8.56
CA GLU A 416 -16.00 -10.67 7.58
C GLU A 416 -15.77 -12.17 7.48
N GLY A 417 -15.61 -12.86 8.61
CA GLY A 417 -15.43 -14.31 8.64
C GLY A 417 -16.59 -15.08 8.01
N ARG A 418 -17.84 -14.60 8.19
CA ARG A 418 -19.01 -15.18 7.56
C ARG A 418 -19.04 -15.01 6.05
N PHE A 419 -18.81 -13.78 5.57
CA PHE A 419 -18.78 -13.50 4.13
C PHE A 419 -17.62 -14.22 3.44
N ARG A 420 -16.42 -14.25 4.05
CA ARG A 420 -15.26 -14.98 3.50
C ARG A 420 -15.55 -16.45 3.28
N LYS A 421 -16.23 -17.09 4.24
CA LYS A 421 -16.55 -18.51 4.16
C LYS A 421 -17.55 -18.82 3.06
N GLU A 422 -18.58 -17.99 2.91
CA GLU A 422 -19.63 -18.20 1.90
C GLU A 422 -19.15 -18.01 0.47
N PHE A 423 -18.30 -16.99 0.25
CA PHE A 423 -17.82 -16.64 -1.08
C PHE A 423 -16.42 -17.15 -1.42
N ASP A 424 -15.84 -17.99 -0.57
CA ASP A 424 -14.47 -18.55 -0.72
C ASP A 424 -13.42 -17.46 -1.02
N LEU A 425 -13.44 -16.38 -0.22
CA LEU A 425 -12.57 -15.20 -0.43
C LEU A 425 -11.13 -15.48 0.07
N VAL A 426 -10.50 -16.50 -0.51
CA VAL A 426 -9.09 -16.84 -0.23
C VAL A 426 -8.16 -15.89 -0.99
N GLY A 427 -7.13 -15.39 -0.34
CA GLY A 427 -6.09 -14.57 -0.97
C GLY A 427 -6.49 -13.12 -1.25
N THR A 428 -7.70 -12.66 -0.93
CA THR A 428 -8.11 -11.28 -1.16
C THR A 428 -8.52 -10.58 0.13
N PRO A 429 -8.16 -9.31 0.36
CA PRO A 429 -8.74 -8.50 1.42
C PRO A 429 -10.26 -8.34 1.21
N LEU A 430 -11.02 -8.22 2.29
CA LEU A 430 -12.44 -7.89 2.26
C LEU A 430 -12.69 -6.61 3.05
N ARG A 431 -13.35 -5.65 2.45
CA ARG A 431 -13.74 -4.39 3.10
C ARG A 431 -15.21 -4.42 3.48
N ILE A 432 -15.54 -4.02 4.71
CA ILE A 432 -16.92 -3.85 5.15
C ILE A 432 -17.13 -2.39 5.55
N GLU A 433 -17.94 -1.69 4.76
CA GLU A 433 -18.33 -0.31 5.01
C GLU A 433 -19.69 -0.28 5.72
N MET A 434 -19.80 0.55 6.77
CA MET A 434 -21.03 0.77 7.50
C MET A 434 -21.63 2.11 7.11
N LYS A 435 -22.82 2.10 6.48
CA LYS A 435 -23.54 3.32 6.11
C LYS A 435 -24.80 3.46 6.95
N THR A 436 -24.78 4.38 7.92
CA THR A 436 -25.96 4.77 8.67
C THR A 436 -26.89 5.56 7.77
N SER A 437 -28.15 5.13 7.63
CA SER A 437 -29.18 5.94 6.98
C SER A 437 -29.47 7.15 7.86
N GLN A 438 -29.19 8.34 7.35
CA GLN A 438 -29.65 9.57 7.99
C GLN A 438 -31.20 9.54 8.02
N ASN A 439 -31.77 9.77 9.20
CA ASN A 439 -33.22 9.96 9.32
C ASN A 439 -33.54 11.30 8.61
N PRO A 440 -34.34 11.30 7.51
CA PRO A 440 -34.69 12.54 6.83
C PRO A 440 -35.52 13.50 7.70
N TYR A 441 -35.94 13.06 8.89
CA TYR A 441 -36.74 13.85 9.85
C TYR A 441 -35.98 14.33 11.09
N SER A 442 -34.68 14.09 11.20
CA SER A 442 -33.88 14.55 12.36
C SER A 442 -33.43 16.02 12.29
N GLY A 443 -34.02 16.82 11.42
CA GLY A 443 -33.71 18.24 11.24
C GLY A 443 -34.91 19.20 11.42
N LYS A 444 -35.92 18.80 12.19
CA LYS A 444 -37.04 19.69 12.55
C LYS A 444 -37.38 19.50 14.02
N ASP A 445 -36.60 20.06 14.88
CA ASP A 445 -36.96 20.48 16.24
C ASP A 445 -35.75 21.23 16.77
N ASP A 446 -35.75 22.54 16.52
CA ASP A 446 -35.20 23.61 17.31
C ASP A 446 -35.37 24.91 16.48
N ASP A 447 -36.58 25.49 16.59
CA ASP A 447 -36.86 26.92 16.49
C ASP A 447 -37.16 27.45 17.89
#